data_3ef3254b8996bbb4983bdad48f33cf4a
#
_entry.id   3ef3254b8996bbb4983bdad48f33cf4a
#
_cell.length_a   1.000
_cell.length_b   1.000
_cell.length_c   1.000
_cell.angle_alpha   90.00
_cell.angle_beta   90.00
_cell.angle_gamma   90.00
#
_symmetry.space_group_name_H-M   'P 1'
#
loop_
_entity.id
_entity.type
_entity.pdbx_description
1 polymer ?
#
loop_
_entity_poly.entity_id
_entity_poly.type
_entity_poly.pdbx_seq_one_letter_code
_entity_poly.pdbx_strand_id
1 'polypeptide(L)'
;MNTATTSQSSTTRLDRWQTNWNEGRYSIPGQGFHQATVHPYLEKFLPLLNLVSTEHIPNNDIFNQNRILLPLCGKTVDMIYLCGKKINVLGLEAVPRAIEEFGTIIDAVDTDPKGDLKQHILLHKEAQHRWIPNNNGVINIIQGDAMTFEIDDKGPLDGIWDRGSLVAIRPEDRVLYVTMCSNAIKTNGRLLLSVVEHDIMQVQEETIKDDDGEIVNIIPGIPYGPPYSFTATDVIDLYQGRFKLIKELIRENKLDDEPRWKSKGATKFEEVCYLLEKM
;
A
#
# COMPACT_ATOMS: atom_id res chain seq x y z
N MET A 1 -12.49 -31.89 15.20
CA MET A 1 -12.96 -30.98 16.27
C MET A 1 -12.06 -29.77 16.29
N ASN A 2 -12.65 -28.59 16.31
CA ASN A 2 -12.11 -27.25 16.37
C ASN A 2 -11.58 -26.61 15.07
N THR A 3 -12.53 -26.12 14.29
CA THR A 3 -12.31 -25.13 13.23
C THR A 3 -13.21 -23.89 13.50
N ALA A 4 -12.97 -23.16 14.55
CA ALA A 4 -13.81 -22.01 14.88
C ALA A 4 -13.03 -20.88 15.59
N THR A 5 -11.84 -20.49 15.07
CA THR A 5 -11.11 -19.39 15.73
C THR A 5 -10.59 -18.32 14.77
N THR A 6 -10.81 -18.44 13.45
CA THR A 6 -10.22 -17.52 12.47
C THR A 6 -11.13 -16.38 12.00
N SER A 7 -12.45 -16.42 12.23
CA SER A 7 -13.37 -15.40 11.70
C SER A 7 -13.55 -14.16 12.59
N GLN A 8 -13.33 -14.25 13.89
CA GLN A 8 -13.50 -13.10 14.80
C GLN A 8 -12.36 -12.08 14.73
N SER A 9 -11.13 -12.49 14.38
CA SER A 9 -10.00 -11.56 14.34
C SER A 9 -9.97 -10.68 13.08
N SER A 10 -10.55 -11.10 11.97
CA SER A 10 -10.55 -10.31 10.73
C SER A 10 -11.52 -9.13 10.80
N THR A 11 -12.69 -9.32 11.40
CA THR A 11 -13.73 -8.28 11.53
C THR A 11 -13.19 -7.10 12.35
N THR A 12 -12.58 -7.36 13.50
CA THR A 12 -12.05 -6.29 14.37
C THR A 12 -10.88 -5.50 13.75
N ARG A 13 -10.09 -6.10 12.85
CA ARG A 13 -9.01 -5.40 12.15
C ARG A 13 -9.54 -4.36 11.17
N LEU A 14 -10.47 -4.75 10.32
CA LEU A 14 -11.06 -3.85 9.32
C LEU A 14 -11.94 -2.79 9.96
N ASP A 15 -12.68 -3.12 11.01
CA ASP A 15 -13.54 -2.19 11.74
C ASP A 15 -12.74 -0.99 12.29
N ARG A 16 -11.53 -1.22 12.81
CA ARG A 16 -10.66 -0.13 13.27
C ARG A 16 -10.30 0.83 12.15
N TRP A 17 -9.82 0.31 11.01
CA TRP A 17 -9.48 1.14 9.87
C TRP A 17 -10.70 1.91 9.34
N GLN A 18 -11.84 1.25 9.27
CA GLN A 18 -13.09 1.86 8.84
C GLN A 18 -13.51 3.01 9.77
N THR A 19 -13.42 2.81 11.08
CA THR A 19 -13.71 3.82 12.09
C THR A 19 -12.81 5.04 11.92
N ASN A 20 -11.49 4.83 11.84
CA ASN A 20 -10.53 5.91 11.70
C ASN A 20 -10.73 6.75 10.43
N TRP A 21 -11.03 6.10 9.30
CA TRP A 21 -11.37 6.79 8.07
C TRP A 21 -12.69 7.58 8.18
N ASN A 22 -13.73 6.98 8.77
CA ASN A 22 -15.03 7.63 8.94
C ASN A 22 -14.96 8.84 9.87
N GLU A 23 -14.09 8.80 10.88
CA GLU A 23 -13.83 9.93 11.78
C GLU A 23 -12.92 11.01 11.16
N GLY A 24 -12.47 10.83 9.93
CA GLY A 24 -11.66 11.80 9.22
C GLY A 24 -10.21 11.88 9.68
N ARG A 25 -9.71 10.92 10.46
CA ARG A 25 -8.34 10.92 11.00
C ARG A 25 -7.27 10.91 9.90
N TYR A 26 -7.62 10.43 8.71
CA TYR A 26 -6.74 10.34 7.56
C TYR A 26 -7.13 11.26 6.40
N SER A 27 -8.08 12.18 6.63
CA SER A 27 -8.58 13.06 5.56
C SER A 27 -7.70 14.25 5.29
N ILE A 28 -6.81 14.62 6.22
CA ILE A 28 -5.94 15.80 6.08
C ILE A 28 -4.65 15.41 5.34
N PRO A 29 -4.35 16.04 4.18
CA PRO A 29 -3.09 15.79 3.47
C PRO A 29 -1.88 16.11 4.36
N GLY A 30 -0.87 15.22 4.33
CA GLY A 30 0.34 15.37 5.12
C GLY A 30 0.22 14.95 6.60
N GLN A 31 -0.96 14.50 7.02
CA GLN A 31 -1.13 13.85 8.33
C GLN A 31 -1.09 12.33 8.21
N GLY A 32 -0.40 11.69 9.14
CA GLY A 32 -0.22 10.26 9.17
C GLY A 32 0.60 9.78 7.96
N PHE A 33 0.09 8.79 7.24
CA PHE A 33 0.76 8.15 6.10
C PHE A 33 0.33 8.69 4.71
N HIS A 34 -0.63 9.63 4.65
CA HIS A 34 -1.03 10.27 3.39
C HIS A 34 -0.12 11.42 3.04
N GLN A 35 0.50 11.34 1.87
CA GLN A 35 1.30 12.41 1.31
C GLN A 35 0.48 13.23 0.32
N ALA A 36 0.74 14.54 0.28
CA ALA A 36 0.11 15.45 -0.68
C ALA A 36 0.73 15.34 -2.08
N THR A 37 1.93 14.75 -2.18
CA THR A 37 2.71 14.61 -3.41
C THR A 37 3.07 13.15 -3.65
N VAL A 38 3.49 12.85 -4.87
CA VAL A 38 4.04 11.53 -5.23
C VAL A 38 5.22 11.18 -4.34
N HIS A 39 5.30 9.92 -3.96
CA HIS A 39 6.40 9.47 -3.11
C HIS A 39 7.74 9.53 -3.86
N PRO A 40 8.78 10.19 -3.30
CA PRO A 40 10.04 10.40 -3.99
C PRO A 40 10.77 9.09 -4.35
N TYR A 41 10.58 8.03 -3.56
CA TYR A 41 11.18 6.72 -3.88
C TYR A 41 10.48 6.07 -5.08
N LEU A 42 9.16 6.25 -5.23
CA LEU A 42 8.47 5.78 -6.42
C LEU A 42 9.00 6.47 -7.67
N GLU A 43 9.09 7.79 -7.67
CA GLU A 43 9.64 8.55 -8.81
C GLU A 43 11.05 8.09 -9.18
N LYS A 44 11.91 7.96 -8.16
CA LYS A 44 13.32 7.62 -8.35
C LYS A 44 13.55 6.19 -8.80
N PHE A 45 12.78 5.23 -8.27
CA PHE A 45 13.05 3.81 -8.44
C PHE A 45 12.06 3.07 -9.35
N LEU A 46 11.02 3.75 -9.85
CA LEU A 46 10.06 3.17 -10.81
C LEU A 46 10.74 2.42 -11.98
N PRO A 47 11.84 2.92 -12.60
CA PRO A 47 12.51 2.20 -13.68
C PRO A 47 13.03 0.81 -13.27
N LEU A 48 13.28 0.58 -11.98
CA LEU A 48 13.76 -0.72 -11.49
C LEU A 48 12.68 -1.80 -11.46
N LEU A 49 11.41 -1.46 -11.64
CA LEU A 49 10.34 -2.44 -11.79
C LEU A 49 10.40 -3.17 -13.14
N ASN A 50 11.30 -2.75 -14.06
CA ASN A 50 11.50 -3.37 -15.37
C ASN A 50 10.20 -3.53 -16.18
N LEU A 51 9.36 -2.50 -16.15
CA LEU A 51 8.14 -2.48 -16.93
C LEU A 51 8.47 -2.36 -18.43
N VAL A 52 7.63 -2.93 -19.27
CA VAL A 52 7.82 -2.86 -20.73
C VAL A 52 7.66 -1.41 -21.19
N SER A 53 8.56 -0.95 -22.09
CA SER A 53 8.41 0.37 -22.71
C SER A 53 7.11 0.46 -23.49
N THR A 54 6.33 1.51 -23.22
CA THR A 54 5.02 1.72 -23.86
C THR A 54 5.10 2.42 -25.21
N GLU A 55 6.31 2.76 -25.67
CA GLU A 55 6.51 3.55 -26.90
C GLU A 55 6.07 2.83 -28.18
N HIS A 56 5.95 1.50 -28.16
CA HIS A 56 5.63 0.66 -29.33
C HIS A 56 4.38 -0.19 -29.15
N ILE A 57 3.53 0.09 -28.14
CA ILE A 57 2.34 -0.71 -27.87
C ILE A 57 1.17 -0.19 -28.70
N PRO A 58 0.51 -1.04 -29.53
CA PRO A 58 -0.73 -0.65 -30.20
C PRO A 58 -1.79 -0.22 -29.17
N ASN A 59 -2.54 0.84 -29.48
CA ASN A 59 -3.55 1.42 -28.58
C ASN A 59 -4.59 0.42 -28.03
N ASN A 60 -4.79 -0.71 -28.70
CA ASN A 60 -5.75 -1.73 -28.26
C ASN A 60 -5.25 -2.65 -27.16
N ASP A 61 -3.94 -2.65 -26.83
CA ASP A 61 -3.32 -3.53 -25.84
C ASP A 61 -2.89 -2.81 -24.55
N ILE A 62 -3.11 -1.49 -24.47
CA ILE A 62 -2.71 -0.66 -23.31
C ILE A 62 -3.30 -1.21 -21.99
N PHE A 63 -4.50 -1.78 -22.03
CA PHE A 63 -5.22 -2.26 -20.83
C PHE A 63 -4.65 -3.55 -20.23
N ASN A 64 -3.78 -4.27 -20.92
CA ASN A 64 -3.25 -5.55 -20.48
C ASN A 64 -1.76 -5.52 -20.15
N GLN A 65 -1.08 -4.38 -20.31
CA GLN A 65 0.36 -4.27 -20.11
C GLN A 65 0.71 -3.31 -18.97
N ASN A 66 1.88 -3.52 -18.37
CA ASN A 66 2.41 -2.70 -17.29
C ASN A 66 1.41 -2.53 -16.13
N ARG A 67 0.96 -3.62 -15.57
CA ARG A 67 0.00 -3.63 -14.45
C ARG A 67 0.77 -3.65 -13.12
N ILE A 68 0.53 -2.66 -12.26
CA ILE A 68 1.14 -2.55 -10.94
C ILE A 68 0.08 -2.66 -9.85
N LEU A 69 0.36 -3.46 -8.82
CA LEU A 69 -0.43 -3.52 -7.59
C LEU A 69 0.01 -2.46 -6.60
N LEU A 70 -0.95 -1.76 -6.02
CA LEU A 70 -0.79 -0.97 -4.80
C LEU A 70 -1.72 -1.56 -3.73
N PRO A 71 -1.18 -2.39 -2.82
CA PRO A 71 -1.98 -2.93 -1.73
C PRO A 71 -2.29 -1.84 -0.70
N LEU A 72 -3.44 -1.93 -0.02
CA LEU A 72 -3.91 -0.95 0.97
C LEU A 72 -3.73 0.49 0.47
N CYS A 73 -4.18 0.75 -0.76
CA CYS A 73 -3.79 1.94 -1.50
C CYS A 73 -4.35 3.25 -0.92
N GLY A 74 -5.39 3.19 -0.09
CA GLY A 74 -6.02 4.38 0.44
C GLY A 74 -6.40 5.36 -0.67
N LYS A 75 -5.99 6.61 -0.51
CA LYS A 75 -6.16 7.69 -1.48
C LYS A 75 -4.84 8.25 -2.03
N THR A 76 -3.81 7.39 -2.17
CA THR A 76 -2.49 7.86 -2.59
C THR A 76 -2.48 8.45 -3.99
N VAL A 77 -1.83 9.62 -4.13
CA VAL A 77 -1.62 10.27 -5.43
C VAL A 77 -0.61 9.53 -6.31
N ASP A 78 0.11 8.55 -5.77
CA ASP A 78 1.00 7.66 -6.52
C ASP A 78 0.26 6.92 -7.64
N MET A 79 -1.03 6.58 -7.42
CA MET A 79 -1.87 5.96 -8.46
C MET A 79 -2.06 6.88 -9.67
N ILE A 80 -2.26 8.17 -9.43
CA ILE A 80 -2.42 9.18 -10.50
C ILE A 80 -1.12 9.34 -11.26
N TYR A 81 0.01 9.40 -10.55
CA TYR A 81 1.34 9.48 -11.16
C TYR A 81 1.64 8.30 -12.08
N LEU A 82 1.43 7.08 -11.59
CA LEU A 82 1.64 5.85 -12.38
C LEU A 82 0.75 5.83 -13.62
N CYS A 83 -0.52 6.18 -13.45
CA CYS A 83 -1.47 6.28 -14.55
C CYS A 83 -1.00 7.29 -15.62
N GLY A 84 -0.49 8.45 -15.20
CA GLY A 84 0.12 9.46 -16.10
C GLY A 84 1.35 8.95 -16.87
N LYS A 85 2.03 7.91 -16.34
CA LYS A 85 3.11 7.19 -17.03
C LYS A 85 2.63 6.06 -17.93
N LYS A 86 1.32 5.97 -18.20
CA LYS A 86 0.66 4.90 -18.99
C LYS A 86 0.81 3.52 -18.34
N ILE A 87 0.86 3.47 -17.01
CA ILE A 87 0.91 2.24 -16.23
C ILE A 87 -0.50 1.98 -15.69
N ASN A 88 -0.98 0.75 -15.84
CA ASN A 88 -2.26 0.33 -15.31
C ASN A 88 -2.11 0.01 -13.81
N VAL A 89 -2.91 0.66 -13.01
CA VAL A 89 -2.86 0.53 -11.55
C VAL A 89 -4.00 -0.35 -11.08
N LEU A 90 -3.68 -1.31 -10.24
CA LEU A 90 -4.64 -2.06 -9.45
C LEU A 90 -4.43 -1.71 -7.97
N GLY A 91 -5.36 -0.94 -7.41
CA GLY A 91 -5.41 -0.66 -5.98
C GLY A 91 -6.24 -1.71 -5.24
N LEU A 92 -5.83 -2.07 -4.03
CA LEU A 92 -6.66 -2.82 -3.09
C LEU A 92 -6.93 -1.92 -1.89
N GLU A 93 -8.20 -1.71 -1.56
CA GLU A 93 -8.60 -0.89 -0.42
C GLU A 93 -9.86 -1.48 0.24
N ALA A 94 -9.81 -1.69 1.55
CA ALA A 94 -10.94 -2.25 2.27
C ALA A 94 -11.98 -1.20 2.66
N VAL A 95 -11.58 0.07 2.81
CA VAL A 95 -12.42 1.12 3.37
C VAL A 95 -13.07 1.95 2.26
N PRO A 96 -14.42 1.91 2.12
CA PRO A 96 -15.14 2.67 1.09
C PRO A 96 -14.83 4.16 1.13
N ARG A 97 -14.73 4.76 2.32
CA ARG A 97 -14.45 6.18 2.50
C ARG A 97 -13.12 6.61 1.86
N ALA A 98 -12.09 5.78 1.94
CA ALA A 98 -10.80 6.04 1.30
C ALA A 98 -10.92 6.13 -0.24
N ILE A 99 -11.73 5.24 -0.82
CA ILE A 99 -12.00 5.19 -2.26
C ILE A 99 -12.82 6.42 -2.71
N GLU A 100 -13.82 6.83 -1.92
CA GLU A 100 -14.61 8.04 -2.18
C GLU A 100 -13.73 9.29 -2.16
N GLU A 101 -12.86 9.42 -1.15
CA GLU A 101 -11.93 10.55 -1.05
C GLU A 101 -10.90 10.55 -2.19
N PHE A 102 -10.44 9.38 -2.65
CA PHE A 102 -9.59 9.28 -3.84
C PHE A 102 -10.31 9.77 -5.10
N GLY A 103 -11.58 9.41 -5.29
CA GLY A 103 -12.41 9.93 -6.38
C GLY A 103 -12.46 11.45 -6.39
N THR A 104 -12.62 12.07 -5.23
CA THR A 104 -12.62 13.54 -5.08
C THR A 104 -11.27 14.16 -5.49
N ILE A 105 -10.15 13.49 -5.18
CA ILE A 105 -8.81 13.95 -5.58
C ILE A 105 -8.66 13.91 -7.10
N ILE A 106 -9.06 12.82 -7.74
CA ILE A 106 -9.02 12.70 -9.20
C ILE A 106 -9.85 13.82 -9.84
N ASP A 107 -11.05 14.06 -9.35
CA ASP A 107 -11.93 15.10 -9.86
C ASP A 107 -11.35 16.51 -9.73
N ALA A 108 -10.57 16.77 -8.71
CA ALA A 108 -9.89 18.04 -8.51
C ALA A 108 -8.66 18.23 -9.41
N VAL A 109 -7.91 17.15 -9.68
CA VAL A 109 -6.67 17.21 -10.49
C VAL A 109 -6.97 17.40 -11.98
N ASP A 110 -8.11 16.94 -12.46
CA ASP A 110 -8.46 16.91 -13.89
C ASP A 110 -9.44 18.02 -14.29
N THR A 111 -9.26 19.20 -13.76
CA THR A 111 -9.91 20.41 -14.26
C THR A 111 -9.26 20.88 -15.57
N ASP A 112 -9.17 19.98 -16.59
CA ASP A 112 -8.82 20.41 -17.94
C ASP A 112 -10.03 21.18 -18.52
N PRO A 113 -9.85 22.48 -18.94
CA PRO A 113 -10.91 23.28 -19.52
C PRO A 113 -11.49 22.73 -20.83
N LYS A 114 -10.88 21.69 -21.42
CA LYS A 114 -11.30 21.11 -22.70
C LYS A 114 -12.28 19.95 -22.57
N GLY A 115 -12.66 19.53 -21.35
CA GLY A 115 -13.83 18.66 -21.16
C GLY A 115 -13.72 17.25 -21.76
N ASP A 116 -12.52 16.72 -21.96
CA ASP A 116 -12.34 15.35 -22.41
C ASP A 116 -12.60 14.41 -21.21
N LEU A 117 -13.71 13.73 -21.29
CA LEU A 117 -14.42 13.00 -20.27
C LEU A 117 -13.55 11.96 -19.54
N LYS A 118 -13.34 12.18 -18.24
CA LYS A 118 -13.08 11.12 -17.29
C LYS A 118 -14.28 10.18 -17.26
N GLN A 119 -14.04 8.92 -17.47
CA GLN A 119 -15.04 7.92 -17.23
C GLN A 119 -14.80 7.26 -15.88
N HIS A 120 -15.59 7.64 -14.86
CA HIS A 120 -15.72 6.85 -13.64
C HIS A 120 -16.79 5.78 -13.87
N ILE A 121 -16.39 4.52 -13.84
CA ILE A 121 -17.29 3.38 -14.01
C ILE A 121 -17.25 2.59 -12.71
N LEU A 122 -18.38 2.57 -11.98
CA LEU A 122 -18.60 1.62 -10.92
C LEU A 122 -19.02 0.28 -11.57
N LEU A 123 -18.15 -0.71 -11.51
CA LEU A 123 -18.48 -2.05 -11.97
C LEU A 123 -19.21 -2.79 -10.85
N HIS A 124 -20.49 -3.11 -11.03
CA HIS A 124 -21.34 -3.77 -10.04
C HIS A 124 -20.92 -5.22 -9.67
N LYS A 125 -19.99 -5.82 -10.39
CA LYS A 125 -19.36 -7.08 -9.99
C LYS A 125 -18.17 -6.78 -9.10
N GLU A 126 -18.25 -7.16 -7.82
CA GLU A 126 -17.14 -7.12 -6.85
C GLU A 126 -16.69 -5.74 -6.40
N ALA A 127 -17.60 -4.75 -6.24
CA ALA A 127 -17.27 -3.42 -5.75
C ALA A 127 -15.95 -2.85 -6.36
N GLN A 128 -15.84 -2.87 -7.68
CA GLN A 128 -14.68 -2.33 -8.40
C GLN A 128 -14.95 -0.90 -8.84
N HIS A 129 -13.97 -0.03 -8.62
CA HIS A 129 -13.97 1.35 -9.05
C HIS A 129 -12.92 1.53 -10.15
N ARG A 130 -13.29 2.13 -11.27
CA ARG A 130 -12.38 2.36 -12.40
C ARG A 130 -12.39 3.80 -12.84
N TRP A 131 -11.20 4.38 -12.97
CA TRP A 131 -10.98 5.69 -13.57
C TRP A 131 -10.11 5.53 -14.81
N ILE A 132 -10.52 6.16 -15.91
CA ILE A 132 -9.82 6.15 -17.19
C ILE A 132 -9.54 7.61 -17.58
N PRO A 133 -8.41 8.18 -17.12
CA PRO A 133 -8.00 9.51 -17.55
C PRO A 133 -7.59 9.47 -19.04
N ASN A 134 -7.76 10.59 -19.74
CA ASN A 134 -7.54 10.72 -21.18
C ASN A 134 -6.18 10.19 -21.65
N ASN A 135 -6.18 9.17 -22.53
CA ASN A 135 -5.00 8.58 -23.17
C ASN A 135 -3.87 8.12 -22.24
N ASN A 136 -4.14 8.03 -20.95
CA ASN A 136 -3.22 7.55 -19.91
C ASN A 136 -3.55 6.08 -19.55
N GLY A 137 -2.86 5.53 -18.58
CA GLY A 137 -3.20 4.22 -18.01
C GLY A 137 -4.59 4.18 -17.37
N VAL A 138 -4.92 3.08 -16.76
CA VAL A 138 -6.19 2.87 -16.03
C VAL A 138 -5.91 2.71 -14.54
N ILE A 139 -6.73 3.34 -13.71
CA ILE A 139 -6.76 3.09 -12.28
C ILE A 139 -7.98 2.23 -11.99
N ASN A 140 -7.75 1.02 -11.49
CA ASN A 140 -8.78 0.17 -10.92
C ASN A 140 -8.55 0.05 -9.42
N ILE A 141 -9.59 0.22 -8.61
CA ILE A 141 -9.53 -0.07 -7.18
C ILE A 141 -10.57 -1.17 -6.90
N ILE A 142 -10.10 -2.27 -6.31
CA ILE A 142 -10.95 -3.33 -5.79
C ILE A 142 -11.18 -3.02 -4.32
N GLN A 143 -12.45 -2.85 -3.94
CA GLN A 143 -12.82 -2.71 -2.56
C GLN A 143 -12.87 -4.10 -1.92
N GLY A 144 -11.96 -4.36 -0.99
CA GLY A 144 -11.89 -5.65 -0.31
C GLY A 144 -10.69 -5.81 0.61
N ASP A 145 -10.69 -6.89 1.37
CA ASP A 145 -9.57 -7.25 2.24
C ASP A 145 -8.42 -7.82 1.41
N ALA A 146 -7.24 -7.20 1.51
CA ALA A 146 -6.04 -7.66 0.83
C ALA A 146 -5.64 -9.10 1.20
N MET A 147 -6.01 -9.58 2.39
CA MET A 147 -5.69 -10.96 2.82
C MET A 147 -6.48 -12.03 2.08
N THR A 148 -7.61 -11.66 1.47
CA THR A 148 -8.49 -12.56 0.71
C THR A 148 -8.51 -12.25 -0.79
N PHE A 149 -7.66 -11.32 -1.23
CA PHE A 149 -7.59 -10.94 -2.63
C PHE A 149 -7.03 -12.07 -3.50
N GLU A 150 -7.70 -12.33 -4.61
CA GLU A 150 -7.26 -13.22 -5.67
C GLU A 150 -7.12 -12.44 -6.98
N ILE A 151 -6.09 -12.78 -7.76
CA ILE A 151 -5.84 -12.12 -9.06
C ILE A 151 -6.98 -12.40 -10.04
N ASP A 152 -7.31 -11.41 -10.86
CA ASP A 152 -8.34 -11.51 -11.88
C ASP A 152 -7.93 -12.40 -13.08
N ASP A 153 -8.89 -12.66 -13.99
CA ASP A 153 -8.71 -13.49 -15.19
C ASP A 153 -7.66 -12.93 -16.17
N LYS A 154 -7.23 -11.67 -15.98
CA LYS A 154 -6.18 -11.04 -16.80
C LYS A 154 -4.78 -11.52 -16.46
N GLY A 155 -4.67 -12.39 -15.47
CA GLY A 155 -3.40 -12.97 -15.04
C GLY A 155 -2.55 -12.07 -14.15
N PRO A 156 -1.33 -12.53 -13.83
CA PRO A 156 -0.49 -11.88 -12.84
C PRO A 156 -0.01 -10.50 -13.28
N LEU A 157 0.26 -9.65 -12.28
CA LEU A 157 0.73 -8.27 -12.44
C LEU A 157 2.24 -8.22 -12.70
N ASP A 158 2.72 -7.11 -13.24
CA ASP A 158 4.12 -6.91 -13.58
C ASP A 158 4.98 -6.46 -12.40
N GLY A 159 4.40 -5.68 -11.49
CA GLY A 159 5.10 -5.15 -10.33
C GLY A 159 4.19 -4.83 -9.17
N ILE A 160 4.81 -4.50 -8.03
CA ILE A 160 4.13 -4.03 -6.82
C ILE A 160 4.85 -2.77 -6.33
N TRP A 161 4.08 -1.75 -5.96
CA TRP A 161 4.50 -0.64 -5.13
C TRP A 161 3.84 -0.77 -3.77
N ASP A 162 4.60 -1.22 -2.78
CA ASP A 162 4.17 -1.34 -1.39
C ASP A 162 4.79 -0.21 -0.56
N ARG A 163 3.98 0.79 -0.28
CA ARG A 163 4.34 1.90 0.60
C ARG A 163 3.27 2.09 1.66
N GLY A 164 3.67 1.91 2.90
CA GLY A 164 2.78 2.03 4.05
C GLY A 164 1.87 0.82 4.28
N SER A 165 1.89 -0.20 3.40
CA SER A 165 1.00 -1.35 3.50
C SER A 165 1.56 -2.41 4.44
N LEU A 166 2.74 -2.99 4.17
CA LEU A 166 3.33 -4.00 5.05
C LEU A 166 3.47 -3.51 6.49
N VAL A 167 3.88 -2.26 6.67
CA VAL A 167 4.06 -1.66 8.01
C VAL A 167 2.75 -1.47 8.77
N ALA A 168 1.60 -1.55 8.09
CA ALA A 168 0.27 -1.52 8.71
C ALA A 168 -0.26 -2.92 9.06
N ILE A 169 0.40 -4.00 8.57
CA ILE A 169 -0.04 -5.37 8.76
C ILE A 169 0.44 -5.91 10.10
N ARG A 170 -0.49 -6.43 10.89
CA ARG A 170 -0.18 -7.06 12.19
C ARG A 170 0.71 -8.30 11.99
N PRO A 171 1.58 -8.62 12.96
CA PRO A 171 2.50 -9.75 12.86
C PRO A 171 1.87 -11.07 12.42
N GLU A 172 0.69 -11.39 12.95
CA GLU A 172 -0.05 -12.61 12.65
C GLU A 172 -0.57 -12.72 11.21
N ASP A 173 -0.76 -11.59 10.53
CA ASP A 173 -1.32 -11.52 9.17
C ASP A 173 -0.23 -11.41 8.08
N ARG A 174 1.03 -11.15 8.44
CA ARG A 174 2.12 -10.85 7.48
C ARG A 174 2.39 -11.95 6.49
N VAL A 175 2.32 -13.20 6.92
CA VAL A 175 2.54 -14.36 6.03
C VAL A 175 1.44 -14.45 4.97
N LEU A 176 0.18 -14.18 5.34
CA LEU A 176 -0.93 -14.12 4.39
C LEU A 176 -0.74 -12.97 3.41
N TYR A 177 -0.36 -11.80 3.91
CA TYR A 177 -0.09 -10.62 3.09
C TYR A 177 1.00 -10.88 2.04
N VAL A 178 2.15 -11.42 2.44
CA VAL A 178 3.26 -11.73 1.51
C VAL A 178 2.87 -12.84 0.53
N THR A 179 2.02 -13.78 0.96
CA THR A 179 1.48 -14.82 0.08
C THR A 179 0.58 -14.19 -0.98
N MET A 180 -0.30 -13.27 -0.61
CA MET A 180 -1.12 -12.49 -1.55
C MET A 180 -0.24 -11.74 -2.54
N CYS A 181 0.75 -10.98 -2.10
CA CYS A 181 1.69 -10.28 -2.97
C CYS A 181 2.38 -11.23 -3.96
N SER A 182 2.82 -12.40 -3.47
CA SER A 182 3.46 -13.42 -4.31
C SER A 182 2.51 -13.98 -5.36
N ASN A 183 1.26 -14.24 -5.01
CA ASN A 183 0.28 -14.78 -5.95
C ASN A 183 -0.14 -13.74 -7.00
N ALA A 184 -0.15 -12.46 -6.63
CA ALA A 184 -0.58 -11.39 -7.51
C ALA A 184 0.42 -11.02 -8.60
N ILE A 185 1.72 -11.30 -8.44
CA ILE A 185 2.79 -10.87 -9.35
C ILE A 185 3.36 -12.05 -10.15
N LYS A 186 3.77 -11.80 -11.40
CA LYS A 186 4.43 -12.81 -12.24
C LYS A 186 5.82 -13.18 -11.72
N THR A 187 6.32 -14.36 -12.08
CA THR A 187 7.72 -14.76 -11.85
C THR A 187 8.67 -13.73 -12.48
N ASN A 188 9.75 -13.39 -11.81
CA ASN A 188 10.67 -12.30 -12.11
C ASN A 188 10.04 -10.90 -12.08
N GLY A 189 8.76 -10.77 -11.69
CA GLY A 189 8.15 -9.49 -11.39
C GLY A 189 8.79 -8.87 -10.14
N ARG A 190 8.78 -7.54 -10.03
CA ARG A 190 9.51 -6.82 -8.99
C ARG A 190 8.59 -6.08 -8.04
N LEU A 191 9.02 -6.04 -6.79
CA LEU A 191 8.37 -5.33 -5.71
C LEU A 191 9.32 -4.22 -5.22
N LEU A 192 8.87 -2.97 -5.29
CA LEU A 192 9.44 -1.86 -4.52
C LEU A 192 8.72 -1.81 -3.18
N LEU A 193 9.45 -2.00 -2.10
CA LEU A 193 8.94 -2.06 -0.73
C LEU A 193 9.51 -0.90 0.09
N SER A 194 8.66 0.05 0.50
CA SER A 194 9.02 1.08 1.47
C SER A 194 8.51 0.71 2.85
N VAL A 195 9.43 0.58 3.79
CA VAL A 195 9.16 0.29 5.20
C VAL A 195 9.78 1.33 6.11
N VAL A 196 9.42 1.29 7.37
CA VAL A 196 10.11 2.07 8.41
C VAL A 196 10.87 1.13 9.35
N GLU A 197 11.98 1.62 9.89
CA GLU A 197 12.75 0.98 10.94
C GLU A 197 12.88 1.95 12.11
N HIS A 198 12.36 1.58 13.27
CA HIS A 198 12.39 2.38 14.49
C HIS A 198 12.69 1.52 15.71
N ASP A 199 13.13 2.16 16.78
CA ASP A 199 13.57 1.53 18.02
C ASP A 199 12.53 1.57 19.15
N ILE A 200 11.31 2.04 18.89
CA ILE A 200 10.26 2.01 19.88
C ILE A 200 9.75 0.58 20.04
N MET A 201 9.84 0.08 21.27
CA MET A 201 9.30 -1.20 21.68
C MET A 201 8.06 -0.96 22.56
N GLN A 202 7.13 -1.88 22.52
CA GLN A 202 6.02 -1.86 23.47
C GLN A 202 6.58 -2.14 24.88
N VAL A 203 6.38 -1.22 25.80
CA VAL A 203 6.81 -1.38 27.20
C VAL A 203 5.79 -2.23 27.95
N GLN A 204 6.27 -3.07 28.88
CA GLN A 204 5.41 -3.94 29.69
C GLN A 204 4.40 -3.15 30.54
N GLU A 205 3.18 -3.67 30.59
CA GLU A 205 2.13 -3.42 31.60
C GLU A 205 1.45 -2.05 31.68
N GLU A 206 1.73 -1.09 30.83
CA GLU A 206 0.90 0.12 30.80
C GLU A 206 -0.13 0.03 29.67
N THR A 207 -1.38 0.34 30.02
CA THR A 207 -2.46 0.55 29.06
C THR A 207 -2.15 1.79 28.25
N ILE A 208 -1.33 1.66 27.21
CA ILE A 208 -1.03 2.77 26.31
C ILE A 208 -2.21 2.95 25.38
N LYS A 209 -2.71 4.16 25.32
CA LYS A 209 -3.60 4.56 24.24
C LYS A 209 -2.74 4.83 23.00
N ASP A 210 -3.08 4.20 21.88
CA ASP A 210 -2.45 4.55 20.60
C ASP A 210 -2.81 5.99 20.18
N ASP A 211 -2.31 6.43 19.02
CA ASP A 211 -2.58 7.77 18.52
C ASP A 211 -4.08 8.04 18.29
N ASP A 212 -4.88 6.98 18.24
CA ASP A 212 -6.32 6.99 18.07
C ASP A 212 -7.09 6.92 19.41
N GLY A 213 -6.36 6.82 20.54
CA GLY A 213 -6.92 6.75 21.90
C GLY A 213 -7.45 5.36 22.28
N GLU A 214 -7.17 4.34 21.49
CA GLU A 214 -7.55 2.95 21.72
C GLU A 214 -6.59 2.25 22.68
N ILE A 215 -7.12 1.36 23.53
CA ILE A 215 -6.32 0.52 24.42
C ILE A 215 -5.66 -0.58 23.59
N VAL A 216 -4.35 -0.48 23.40
CA VAL A 216 -3.57 -1.53 22.74
C VAL A 216 -3.05 -2.49 23.80
N ASN A 217 -3.45 -3.77 23.72
CA ASN A 217 -2.85 -4.83 24.53
C ASN A 217 -1.38 -5.01 24.12
N ILE A 218 -0.48 -4.65 25.01
CA ILE A 218 0.95 -4.67 24.77
C ILE A 218 1.47 -6.09 24.94
N ILE A 219 2.01 -6.66 23.86
CA ILE A 219 2.77 -7.91 23.93
C ILE A 219 4.25 -7.54 24.04
N PRO A 220 4.93 -7.89 25.15
CA PRO A 220 6.34 -7.57 25.32
C PRO A 220 7.20 -8.11 24.17
N GLY A 221 8.12 -7.28 23.68
CA GLY A 221 9.06 -7.66 22.63
C GLY A 221 8.56 -7.48 21.19
N ILE A 222 7.33 -7.00 20.99
CA ILE A 222 6.84 -6.63 19.65
C ILE A 222 7.10 -5.13 19.42
N PRO A 223 7.66 -4.72 18.27
CA PRO A 223 7.80 -3.32 17.93
C PRO A 223 6.45 -2.60 17.93
N TYR A 224 6.43 -1.36 18.46
CA TYR A 224 5.24 -0.52 18.43
C TYR A 224 4.77 -0.28 16.98
N GLY A 225 3.48 -0.26 16.75
CA GLY A 225 2.90 0.00 15.41
C GLY A 225 1.37 -0.03 15.40
N PRO A 226 0.71 0.29 14.29
CA PRO A 226 1.29 0.75 13.03
C PRO A 226 1.83 2.19 13.06
N PRO A 227 2.83 2.51 12.25
CA PRO A 227 3.60 1.60 11.42
C PRO A 227 4.52 0.69 12.25
N TYR A 228 4.55 -0.61 11.92
CA TYR A 228 5.47 -1.56 12.54
C TYR A 228 6.87 -1.42 11.97
N SER A 229 7.88 -1.59 12.84
CA SER A 229 9.29 -1.57 12.45
C SER A 229 9.69 -2.84 11.68
N PHE A 230 10.52 -2.66 10.65
CA PHE A 230 11.11 -3.76 9.86
C PHE A 230 12.60 -3.49 9.63
N THR A 231 13.45 -4.39 10.11
CA THR A 231 14.85 -4.45 9.73
C THR A 231 15.03 -5.15 8.38
N ALA A 232 16.23 -5.07 7.79
CA ALA A 232 16.55 -5.85 6.59
C ALA A 232 16.39 -7.36 6.83
N THR A 233 16.74 -7.85 8.01
CA THR A 233 16.58 -9.27 8.40
C THR A 233 15.11 -9.66 8.43
N ASP A 234 14.24 -8.83 9.04
CA ASP A 234 12.79 -9.10 9.07
C ASP A 234 12.20 -9.20 7.65
N VAL A 235 12.66 -8.33 6.74
CA VAL A 235 12.22 -8.38 5.33
C VAL A 235 12.70 -9.66 4.66
N ILE A 236 13.97 -10.04 4.83
CA ILE A 236 14.53 -11.28 4.25
C ILE A 236 13.77 -12.50 4.76
N ASP A 237 13.58 -12.61 6.06
CA ASP A 237 12.94 -13.77 6.70
C ASP A 237 11.47 -13.89 6.30
N LEU A 238 10.75 -12.77 6.25
CA LEU A 238 9.33 -12.74 5.89
C LEU A 238 9.08 -13.10 4.42
N TYR A 239 9.96 -12.65 3.52
CA TYR A 239 9.79 -12.84 2.07
C TYR A 239 10.50 -14.07 1.53
N GLN A 240 11.35 -14.76 2.34
CA GLN A 240 12.10 -15.94 1.89
C GLN A 240 11.20 -17.03 1.30
N GLY A 241 11.70 -17.74 0.27
CA GLY A 241 10.96 -18.79 -0.43
C GLY A 241 9.90 -18.27 -1.42
N ARG A 242 9.64 -16.96 -1.45
CA ARG A 242 8.73 -16.34 -2.41
C ARG A 242 9.39 -15.22 -3.21
N PHE A 243 10.19 -14.41 -2.54
CA PHE A 243 10.93 -13.31 -3.14
C PHE A 243 12.39 -13.37 -2.73
N LYS A 244 13.24 -12.86 -3.60
CA LYS A 244 14.66 -12.61 -3.33
C LYS A 244 14.86 -11.12 -3.10
N LEU A 245 15.48 -10.74 -2.00
CA LEU A 245 15.95 -9.37 -1.81
C LEU A 245 17.11 -9.09 -2.78
N ILE A 246 16.91 -8.17 -3.70
CA ILE A 246 17.92 -7.78 -4.69
C ILE A 246 18.83 -6.69 -4.11
N LYS A 247 18.24 -5.67 -3.48
CA LYS A 247 19.00 -4.52 -2.97
C LYS A 247 18.21 -3.69 -1.97
N GLU A 248 18.90 -3.16 -0.95
CA GLU A 248 18.48 -1.97 -0.24
C GLU A 248 18.84 -0.75 -1.12
N LEU A 249 17.83 -0.01 -1.56
CA LEU A 249 18.00 1.09 -2.53
C LEU A 249 18.38 2.40 -1.86
N ILE A 250 17.76 2.66 -0.72
CA ILE A 250 17.96 3.89 0.05
C ILE A 250 17.51 3.65 1.50
N ARG A 251 18.17 4.36 2.41
CA ARG A 251 17.85 4.45 3.84
C ARG A 251 18.00 5.92 4.25
N GLU A 252 16.96 6.50 4.78
CA GLU A 252 16.93 7.89 5.21
C GLU A 252 16.45 8.03 6.65
N ASN A 253 17.19 8.78 7.44
CA ASN A 253 16.74 9.14 8.77
C ASN A 253 15.62 10.20 8.64
N LYS A 254 14.43 9.87 9.17
CA LYS A 254 13.24 10.73 9.18
C LYS A 254 12.84 11.19 10.58
N LEU A 255 13.67 10.91 11.59
CA LEU A 255 13.31 11.21 12.97
C LEU A 255 13.04 12.71 13.20
N ASP A 256 13.76 13.58 12.48
CA ASP A 256 13.57 15.04 12.58
C ASP A 256 12.27 15.50 11.93
N ASP A 257 11.83 14.81 10.90
CA ASP A 257 10.58 15.06 10.17
C ASP A 257 9.35 14.47 10.88
N GLU A 258 9.58 13.64 11.91
CA GLU A 258 8.54 12.87 12.61
C GLU A 258 8.50 13.16 14.12
N PRO A 259 8.10 14.39 14.54
CA PRO A 259 8.15 14.81 15.96
C PRO A 259 7.32 13.93 16.90
N ARG A 260 6.26 13.30 16.40
CA ARG A 260 5.43 12.36 17.16
C ARG A 260 6.22 11.13 17.65
N TRP A 261 7.21 10.68 16.89
CA TRP A 261 8.05 9.54 17.27
C TRP A 261 9.11 9.97 18.30
N LYS A 262 9.67 11.17 18.15
CA LYS A 262 10.56 11.77 19.15
C LYS A 262 9.84 11.92 20.51
N SER A 263 8.60 12.37 20.52
CA SER A 263 7.82 12.53 21.76
C SER A 263 7.52 11.20 22.47
N LYS A 264 7.55 10.08 21.73
CA LYS A 264 7.45 8.71 22.26
C LYS A 264 8.79 8.11 22.68
N GLY A 265 9.87 8.88 22.59
CA GLY A 265 11.21 8.46 23.00
C GLY A 265 12.00 7.72 21.93
N ALA A 266 11.59 7.78 20.66
CA ALA A 266 12.38 7.22 19.56
C ALA A 266 13.74 7.92 19.47
N THR A 267 14.80 7.13 19.34
CA THR A 267 16.14 7.60 18.99
C THR A 267 16.50 7.27 17.55
N LYS A 268 15.71 6.39 16.92
CA LYS A 268 15.83 5.99 15.52
C LYS A 268 14.45 5.97 14.86
N PHE A 269 14.33 6.60 13.70
CA PHE A 269 13.21 6.44 12.79
C PHE A 269 13.72 6.63 11.36
N GLU A 270 13.84 5.53 10.63
CA GLU A 270 14.36 5.50 9.28
C GLU A 270 13.30 5.02 8.31
N GLU A 271 13.23 5.63 7.14
CA GLU A 271 12.49 5.10 6.00
C GLU A 271 13.45 4.38 5.06
N VAL A 272 13.11 3.15 4.70
CA VAL A 272 13.99 2.27 3.91
C VAL A 272 13.21 1.74 2.72
N CYS A 273 13.83 1.81 1.53
CA CYS A 273 13.25 1.22 0.33
C CYS A 273 14.08 0.03 -0.15
N TYR A 274 13.42 -1.09 -0.36
CA TYR A 274 14.00 -2.33 -0.88
C TYR A 274 13.48 -2.66 -2.26
N LEU A 275 14.33 -3.30 -3.07
CA LEU A 275 13.96 -3.97 -4.31
C LEU A 275 13.96 -5.47 -4.09
N LEU A 276 12.80 -6.11 -4.30
CA LEU A 276 12.65 -7.56 -4.26
C LEU A 276 12.20 -8.05 -5.64
N GLU A 277 12.54 -9.32 -5.96
CA GLU A 277 12.13 -9.99 -7.19
C GLU A 277 11.51 -11.34 -6.87
N LYS A 278 10.35 -11.64 -7.46
CA LYS A 278 9.66 -12.91 -7.27
C LYS A 278 10.47 -14.06 -7.91
N MET A 279 10.65 -15.10 -7.14
CA MET A 279 11.29 -16.34 -7.57
C MET A 279 10.40 -17.23 -8.43
#